data_175b693cdbe7298147e9aef4409b38d7
#
_entry.id   175b693cdbe7298147e9aef4409b38d7
#
_cell.length_a   1.000
_cell.length_b   1.000
_cell.length_c   1.000
_cell.angle_alpha   90.00
_cell.angle_beta   90.00
_cell.angle_gamma   90.00
#
_symmetry.space_group_name_H-M   'P 1'
#
loop_
_entity.id
_entity.type
_entity.pdbx_description
1 polymer ?
#
loop_
_entity_poly.entity_id
_entity_poly.type
_entity_poly.pdbx_seq_one_letter_code
_entity_poly.pdbx_strand_id
1 'polypeptide(L)'
;MTEYRLKLVAWITAFLIGVSVTPAFAQKVDPSKVPEEQRSKLGLYVLPKQAPAFIKSQNGKVLFLDVRTRAEAQFMGMAEGVDALVPYVEFQEFMTEWDENRGFYKLEPFSDFAPEVERRLKAKGLGKNDTILLICRAGERSSRGADLLESLGYTKVYTVLNGFEGELSAKGRRNVNGWKNDGLPWSYELDRKKMYFPR
;
A
#
# COMPACT_ATOMS: atom_id res chain seq x y z
N MET A 1 59.06 51.61 -30.67
CA MET A 1 57.86 51.10 -31.28
C MET A 1 57.52 49.80 -30.54
N THR A 2 56.61 49.90 -29.57
CA THR A 2 56.29 48.84 -28.63
C THR A 2 54.84 48.39 -28.88
N GLU A 3 54.67 47.18 -29.42
CA GLU A 3 53.37 46.63 -29.71
C GLU A 3 52.73 46.03 -28.40
N TYR A 4 51.61 46.55 -27.99
CA TYR A 4 50.79 45.98 -26.93
C TYR A 4 49.89 44.92 -27.54
N ARG A 5 50.13 43.64 -27.21
CA ARG A 5 49.22 42.56 -27.51
C ARG A 5 48.14 42.50 -26.41
N LEU A 6 46.90 42.84 -26.78
CA LEU A 6 45.71 42.68 -25.94
C LEU A 6 45.36 41.18 -25.88
N LYS A 7 45.46 40.56 -24.69
CA LYS A 7 44.94 39.20 -24.46
C LYS A 7 43.47 39.31 -24.07
N LEU A 8 42.59 38.89 -24.97
CA LEU A 8 41.18 38.72 -24.73
C LEU A 8 41.01 37.45 -23.88
N VAL A 9 40.63 37.60 -22.61
CA VAL A 9 40.25 36.48 -21.75
C VAL A 9 38.75 36.31 -21.91
N ALA A 10 38.33 35.29 -22.65
CA ALA A 10 36.93 34.89 -22.77
C ALA A 10 36.50 34.14 -21.52
N TRP A 11 35.62 34.75 -20.72
CA TRP A 11 34.95 34.08 -19.62
C TRP A 11 33.80 33.22 -20.18
N ILE A 12 33.97 31.90 -20.19
CA ILE A 12 32.89 30.93 -20.47
C ILE A 12 32.13 30.75 -19.20
N THR A 13 31.02 31.46 -19.03
CA THR A 13 30.03 31.19 -17.99
C THR A 13 29.28 29.92 -18.37
N ALA A 14 29.67 28.78 -17.81
CA ALA A 14 28.92 27.55 -17.91
C ALA A 14 27.61 27.71 -17.10
N PHE A 15 26.50 27.89 -17.80
CA PHE A 15 25.16 27.88 -17.23
C PHE A 15 24.81 26.41 -16.92
N LEU A 16 25.06 25.98 -15.69
CA LEU A 16 24.55 24.72 -15.19
C LEU A 16 23.02 24.83 -15.08
N ILE A 17 22.32 24.35 -16.11
CA ILE A 17 20.88 24.10 -16.02
C ILE A 17 20.72 22.95 -15.04
N GLY A 18 20.51 23.27 -13.78
CA GLY A 18 20.09 22.34 -12.76
C GLY A 18 18.73 21.80 -13.16
N VAL A 19 18.68 20.63 -13.79
CA VAL A 19 17.45 19.86 -13.91
C VAL A 19 17.06 19.46 -12.48
N SER A 20 16.22 20.27 -11.85
CA SER A 20 15.55 19.88 -10.61
C SER A 20 14.63 18.71 -10.97
N VAL A 21 15.15 17.50 -10.78
CA VAL A 21 14.32 16.29 -10.74
C VAL A 21 13.48 16.44 -9.47
N THR A 22 12.35 17.14 -9.59
CA THR A 22 11.30 17.02 -8.58
C THR A 22 11.00 15.52 -8.47
N PRO A 23 11.17 14.90 -7.29
CA PRO A 23 10.74 13.53 -7.13
C PRO A 23 9.28 13.49 -7.58
N ALA A 24 8.95 12.55 -8.46
CA ALA A 24 7.58 12.31 -8.89
C ALA A 24 6.82 11.76 -7.67
N PHE A 25 6.60 12.62 -6.68
CA PHE A 25 5.76 12.35 -5.54
C PHE A 25 4.35 12.20 -6.06
N ALA A 26 3.91 10.98 -6.02
CA ALA A 26 2.56 10.50 -6.09
C ALA A 26 1.60 11.56 -6.64
N GLN A 27 1.34 11.48 -7.93
CA GLN A 27 0.18 12.19 -8.48
C GLN A 27 -0.97 11.85 -7.55
N LYS A 28 -1.49 12.84 -6.81
CA LYS A 28 -2.57 12.66 -5.85
C LYS A 28 -3.71 11.99 -6.61
N VAL A 29 -4.10 10.80 -6.20
CA VAL A 29 -5.20 10.10 -6.85
C VAL A 29 -6.45 10.96 -6.70
N ASP A 30 -7.12 11.22 -7.81
CA ASP A 30 -8.42 11.91 -7.81
C ASP A 30 -9.46 10.96 -7.18
N PRO A 31 -10.05 11.30 -6.01
CA PRO A 31 -11.02 10.42 -5.35
C PRO A 31 -12.26 10.13 -6.19
N SER A 32 -12.61 11.01 -7.12
CA SER A 32 -13.76 10.80 -8.00
C SER A 32 -13.57 9.65 -9.00
N LYS A 33 -12.30 9.32 -9.30
CA LYS A 33 -11.92 8.23 -10.20
C LYS A 33 -11.69 6.90 -9.48
N VAL A 34 -11.77 6.89 -8.15
CA VAL A 34 -11.65 5.66 -7.37
C VAL A 34 -12.97 4.89 -7.43
N PRO A 35 -12.96 3.57 -7.76
CA PRO A 35 -14.16 2.74 -7.71
C PRO A 35 -14.85 2.84 -6.34
N GLU A 36 -16.18 2.87 -6.32
CA GLU A 36 -16.95 3.12 -5.11
C GLU A 36 -16.58 2.15 -3.97
N GLU A 37 -16.42 0.87 -4.29
CA GLU A 37 -16.04 -0.18 -3.34
C GLU A 37 -14.63 -0.03 -2.76
N GLN A 38 -13.76 0.78 -3.40
CA GLN A 38 -12.40 1.07 -2.94
C GLN A 38 -12.28 2.43 -2.23
N ARG A 39 -13.38 3.20 -2.14
CA ARG A 39 -13.37 4.50 -1.47
C ARG A 39 -13.30 4.35 0.04
N SER A 40 -12.48 5.16 0.67
CA SER A 40 -12.42 5.32 2.12
C SER A 40 -12.76 6.76 2.52
N LYS A 41 -13.24 6.96 3.75
CA LYS A 41 -13.62 8.27 4.29
C LYS A 41 -12.46 9.26 4.29
N LEU A 42 -11.24 8.79 4.59
CA LEU A 42 -10.04 9.64 4.57
C LEU A 42 -9.62 10.04 3.14
N GLY A 43 -10.04 9.32 2.10
CA GLY A 43 -9.67 9.61 0.71
C GLY A 43 -8.17 9.56 0.44
N LEU A 44 -7.42 8.78 1.21
CA LEU A 44 -5.97 8.65 1.11
C LEU A 44 -5.60 7.37 0.34
N TYR A 45 -5.09 7.54 -0.88
CA TYR A 45 -4.84 6.45 -1.81
C TYR A 45 -3.40 6.45 -2.34
N VAL A 46 -2.88 5.26 -2.61
CA VAL A 46 -1.59 5.04 -3.26
C VAL A 46 -1.77 4.02 -4.38
N LEU A 47 -1.30 4.32 -5.59
CA LEU A 47 -1.27 3.31 -6.65
C LEU A 47 -0.18 2.27 -6.36
N PRO A 48 -0.34 0.99 -6.77
CA PRO A 48 0.66 -0.04 -6.50
C PRO A 48 2.07 0.37 -6.90
N LYS A 49 2.26 0.89 -8.12
CA LYS A 49 3.57 1.36 -8.62
C LYS A 49 4.18 2.51 -7.82
N GLN A 50 3.37 3.27 -7.10
CA GLN A 50 3.82 4.38 -6.26
C GLN A 50 4.19 3.93 -4.84
N ALA A 51 3.67 2.78 -4.39
CA ALA A 51 3.80 2.34 -3.01
C ALA A 51 5.26 2.21 -2.52
N PRO A 52 6.22 1.66 -3.28
CA PRO A 52 7.61 1.60 -2.84
C PRO A 52 8.23 2.97 -2.57
N ALA A 53 8.00 3.94 -3.48
CA ALA A 53 8.49 5.31 -3.32
C ALA A 53 7.79 6.02 -2.16
N PHE A 54 6.47 5.82 -2.01
CA PHE A 54 5.68 6.34 -0.89
C PHE A 54 6.21 5.82 0.45
N ILE A 55 6.41 4.51 0.61
CA ILE A 55 6.95 3.91 1.83
C ILE A 55 8.33 4.49 2.16
N LYS A 56 9.20 4.59 1.16
CA LYS A 56 10.55 5.17 1.34
C LYS A 56 10.48 6.62 1.81
N SER A 57 9.54 7.42 1.29
CA SER A 57 9.38 8.83 1.67
C SER A 57 8.95 9.05 3.12
N GLN A 58 8.36 8.03 3.75
CA GLN A 58 7.94 8.10 5.15
C GLN A 58 9.10 7.96 6.15
N ASN A 59 10.33 7.71 5.69
CA ASN A 59 11.53 7.62 6.53
C ASN A 59 11.37 6.68 7.74
N GLY A 60 10.76 5.51 7.53
CA GLY A 60 10.49 4.52 8.57
C GLY A 60 9.22 4.77 9.41
N LYS A 61 8.55 5.91 9.24
CA LYS A 61 7.31 6.27 9.96
C LYS A 61 6.06 5.80 9.21
N VAL A 62 6.07 4.57 8.78
CA VAL A 62 4.92 3.91 8.13
C VAL A 62 4.80 2.49 8.62
N LEU A 63 3.57 2.04 8.83
CA LEU A 63 3.24 0.63 9.05
C LEU A 63 2.51 0.13 7.80
N PHE A 64 3.16 -0.76 7.02
CA PHE A 64 2.57 -1.36 5.83
C PHE A 64 1.98 -2.73 6.15
N LEU A 65 0.66 -2.87 6.05
CA LEU A 65 -0.08 -4.06 6.44
C LEU A 65 -0.77 -4.71 5.25
N ASP A 66 -0.63 -6.03 5.16
CA ASP A 66 -1.50 -6.87 4.35
C ASP A 66 -2.72 -7.25 5.20
N VAL A 67 -3.92 -6.88 4.75
CA VAL A 67 -5.18 -7.12 5.49
C VAL A 67 -6.00 -8.25 4.89
N ARG A 68 -5.39 -9.10 4.05
CA ARG A 68 -5.99 -10.32 3.51
C ARG A 68 -6.08 -11.39 4.59
N THR A 69 -6.78 -12.49 4.26
CA THR A 69 -6.82 -13.66 5.11
C THR A 69 -5.47 -14.39 5.15
N ARG A 70 -5.24 -15.21 6.18
CA ARG A 70 -4.04 -16.06 6.29
C ARG A 70 -3.95 -17.04 5.12
N ALA A 71 -5.08 -17.58 4.68
CA ALA A 71 -5.15 -18.47 3.53
C ALA A 71 -4.74 -17.78 2.23
N GLU A 72 -5.20 -16.53 1.99
CA GLU A 72 -4.77 -15.77 0.83
C GLU A 72 -3.26 -15.53 0.82
N ALA A 73 -2.66 -15.13 1.95
CA ALA A 73 -1.21 -14.97 2.05
C ALA A 73 -0.47 -16.30 1.77
N GLN A 74 -0.97 -17.41 2.34
CA GLN A 74 -0.37 -18.74 2.16
C GLN A 74 -0.38 -19.20 0.71
N PHE A 75 -1.48 -19.03 -0.02
CA PHE A 75 -1.63 -19.59 -1.36
C PHE A 75 -1.32 -18.61 -2.50
N MET A 76 -1.34 -17.32 -2.25
CA MET A 76 -1.10 -16.29 -3.27
C MET A 76 0.22 -15.54 -3.08
N GLY A 77 0.91 -15.74 -1.96
CA GLY A 77 2.11 -15.00 -1.59
C GLY A 77 1.79 -13.60 -1.03
N MET A 78 2.82 -12.84 -0.70
CA MET A 78 2.73 -11.48 -0.13
C MET A 78 3.61 -10.49 -0.88
N ALA A 79 3.20 -9.22 -0.88
CA ALA A 79 4.02 -8.12 -1.37
C ALA A 79 5.28 -7.98 -0.51
N GLU A 80 6.43 -7.78 -1.15
CA GLU A 80 7.64 -7.41 -0.41
C GLU A 80 7.49 -6.01 0.19
N GLY A 81 8.12 -5.80 1.34
CA GLY A 81 8.01 -4.55 2.08
C GLY A 81 6.83 -4.47 3.05
N VAL A 82 5.87 -5.43 3.02
CA VAL A 82 4.83 -5.55 4.06
C VAL A 82 5.50 -5.83 5.42
N ASP A 83 5.09 -5.08 6.44
CA ASP A 83 5.57 -5.23 7.82
C ASP A 83 4.88 -6.39 8.54
N ALA A 84 3.57 -6.57 8.28
CA ALA A 84 2.80 -7.66 8.89
C ALA A 84 1.52 -7.98 8.11
N LEU A 85 1.08 -9.24 8.23
CA LEU A 85 -0.27 -9.69 7.92
C LEU A 85 -1.15 -9.47 9.16
N VAL A 86 -2.22 -8.69 8.98
CA VAL A 86 -3.24 -8.44 10.01
C VAL A 86 -4.61 -8.55 9.33
N PRO A 87 -5.26 -9.70 9.36
CA PRO A 87 -6.51 -9.92 8.65
C PRO A 87 -7.60 -8.92 9.06
N TYR A 88 -8.27 -8.29 8.09
CA TYR A 88 -9.48 -7.49 8.35
C TYR A 88 -10.72 -8.37 8.48
N VAL A 89 -10.75 -9.45 7.70
CA VAL A 89 -11.74 -10.52 7.78
C VAL A 89 -10.99 -11.85 7.69
N GLU A 90 -11.59 -12.91 8.22
CA GLU A 90 -11.03 -14.26 8.14
C GLU A 90 -12.14 -15.27 7.79
N PHE A 91 -11.76 -16.44 7.31
CA PHE A 91 -12.68 -17.54 7.14
C PHE A 91 -13.15 -18.06 8.50
N GLN A 92 -14.40 -18.50 8.55
CA GLN A 92 -14.88 -19.30 9.69
C GLN A 92 -14.00 -20.54 9.88
N GLU A 93 -13.86 -20.99 11.11
CA GLU A 93 -12.96 -22.08 11.47
C GLU A 93 -13.14 -23.34 10.61
N PHE A 94 -14.39 -23.70 10.31
CA PHE A 94 -14.72 -24.90 9.53
C PHE A 94 -15.26 -24.60 8.14
N MET A 95 -15.28 -23.34 7.70
CA MET A 95 -15.76 -22.91 6.38
C MET A 95 -17.12 -23.53 6.02
N THR A 96 -18.08 -23.50 6.96
CA THR A 96 -19.39 -24.19 6.82
C THR A 96 -20.44 -23.35 6.10
N GLU A 97 -20.24 -22.04 5.99
CA GLU A 97 -21.21 -21.13 5.39
C GLU A 97 -20.75 -20.61 4.04
N TRP A 98 -21.70 -20.56 3.13
CA TRP A 98 -21.51 -20.09 1.75
C TRP A 98 -22.18 -18.73 1.53
N ASP A 99 -21.53 -17.85 0.81
CA ASP A 99 -22.10 -16.58 0.34
C ASP A 99 -22.56 -16.76 -1.12
N GLU A 100 -23.86 -16.95 -1.31
CA GLU A 100 -24.47 -17.18 -2.62
C GLU A 100 -24.28 -16.01 -3.58
N ASN A 101 -24.22 -14.77 -3.06
CA ASN A 101 -24.08 -13.58 -3.89
C ASN A 101 -22.66 -13.43 -4.43
N ARG A 102 -21.67 -13.85 -3.66
CA ARG A 102 -20.25 -13.71 -3.98
C ARG A 102 -19.63 -14.99 -4.52
N GLY A 103 -20.29 -16.13 -4.36
CA GLY A 103 -19.82 -17.42 -4.86
C GLY A 103 -18.57 -17.93 -4.13
N PHE A 104 -18.48 -17.72 -2.81
CA PHE A 104 -17.38 -18.24 -1.99
C PHE A 104 -17.80 -18.44 -0.52
N TYR A 105 -16.94 -19.11 0.25
CA TYR A 105 -17.18 -19.27 1.69
C TYR A 105 -17.22 -17.94 2.40
N LYS A 106 -18.15 -17.79 3.36
CA LYS A 106 -18.30 -16.55 4.12
C LYS A 106 -17.03 -16.17 4.86
N LEU A 107 -16.75 -14.88 4.82
CA LEU A 107 -15.72 -14.24 5.62
C LEU A 107 -16.36 -13.47 6.75
N GLU A 108 -15.80 -13.58 7.94
CA GLU A 108 -16.26 -12.89 9.14
C GLU A 108 -15.32 -11.75 9.52
N PRO A 109 -15.85 -10.65 10.11
CA PRO A 109 -14.99 -9.62 10.69
C PRO A 109 -14.01 -10.23 11.68
N PHE A 110 -12.75 -9.81 11.58
CA PHE A 110 -11.72 -10.33 12.46
C PHE A 110 -11.58 -9.44 13.69
N SER A 111 -12.01 -9.95 14.85
CA SER A 111 -12.07 -9.18 16.10
C SER A 111 -10.73 -8.58 16.53
N ASP A 112 -9.63 -9.28 16.23
CA ASP A 112 -8.28 -8.85 16.60
C ASP A 112 -7.67 -7.82 15.62
N PHE A 113 -8.39 -7.41 14.56
CA PHE A 113 -7.83 -6.48 13.56
C PHE A 113 -7.31 -5.19 14.20
N ALA A 114 -8.17 -4.44 14.86
CA ALA A 114 -7.79 -3.14 15.42
C ALA A 114 -6.78 -3.26 16.59
N PRO A 115 -6.96 -4.19 17.56
CA PRO A 115 -5.96 -4.45 18.60
C PRO A 115 -4.58 -4.82 18.04
N GLU A 116 -4.53 -5.65 17.00
CA GLU A 116 -3.27 -6.07 16.40
C GLU A 116 -2.60 -4.95 15.61
N VAL A 117 -3.36 -4.12 14.88
CA VAL A 117 -2.84 -2.90 14.24
C VAL A 117 -2.18 -1.99 15.29
N GLU A 118 -2.84 -1.72 16.40
CA GLU A 118 -2.29 -0.91 17.49
C GLU A 118 -1.01 -1.52 18.05
N ARG A 119 -0.98 -2.82 18.26
CA ARG A 119 0.19 -3.54 18.74
C ARG A 119 1.38 -3.42 17.78
N ARG A 120 1.13 -3.59 16.46
CA ARG A 120 2.18 -3.47 15.43
C ARG A 120 2.71 -2.04 15.32
N LEU A 121 1.85 -1.04 15.45
CA LEU A 121 2.26 0.37 15.52
C LEU A 121 3.18 0.61 16.70
N LYS A 122 2.76 0.21 17.91
CA LYS A 122 3.56 0.37 19.14
C LYS A 122 4.91 -0.33 19.03
N ALA A 123 4.96 -1.52 18.44
CA ALA A 123 6.20 -2.26 18.21
C ALA A 123 7.19 -1.54 17.28
N LYS A 124 6.68 -0.69 16.38
CA LYS A 124 7.48 0.21 15.50
C LYS A 124 7.76 1.58 16.13
N GLY A 125 7.29 1.86 17.34
CA GLY A 125 7.40 3.17 17.97
C GLY A 125 6.50 4.23 17.29
N LEU A 126 5.41 3.78 16.65
CA LEU A 126 4.44 4.63 15.94
C LEU A 126 3.13 4.76 16.73
N GLY A 127 2.35 5.80 16.41
CA GLY A 127 1.07 6.09 17.02
C GLY A 127 -0.04 6.38 16.00
N LYS A 128 -1.21 6.80 16.49
CA LYS A 128 -2.41 7.01 15.66
C LYS A 128 -2.28 8.11 14.59
N ASN A 129 -1.32 9.02 14.75
CA ASN A 129 -1.05 10.09 13.80
C ASN A 129 0.05 9.76 12.78
N ASP A 130 0.67 8.59 12.90
CA ASP A 130 1.65 8.11 11.94
C ASP A 130 0.97 7.39 10.76
N THR A 131 1.71 7.20 9.70
CA THR A 131 1.17 6.63 8.46
C THR A 131 0.95 5.13 8.59
N ILE A 132 -0.26 4.68 8.22
CA ILE A 132 -0.59 3.28 7.95
C ILE A 132 -0.86 3.14 6.46
N LEU A 133 -0.32 2.11 5.83
CA LEU A 133 -0.64 1.73 4.45
C LEU A 133 -1.25 0.33 4.48
N LEU A 134 -2.45 0.18 3.91
CA LEU A 134 -3.17 -1.08 3.86
C LEU A 134 -3.20 -1.62 2.43
N ILE A 135 -2.93 -2.92 2.27
CA ILE A 135 -3.14 -3.65 1.03
C ILE A 135 -4.04 -4.86 1.28
N CYS A 136 -5.03 -5.06 0.42
CA CYS A 136 -5.81 -6.29 0.40
C CYS A 136 -5.75 -6.95 -0.98
N ARG A 137 -6.71 -7.79 -1.35
CA ARG A 137 -6.72 -8.48 -2.65
C ARG A 137 -6.98 -7.53 -3.83
N ALA A 138 -8.03 -6.66 -3.71
CA ALA A 138 -8.51 -5.82 -4.81
C ALA A 138 -8.94 -4.39 -4.37
N GLY A 139 -8.58 -3.95 -3.15
CA GLY A 139 -8.84 -2.59 -2.66
C GLY A 139 -10.05 -2.46 -1.72
N GLU A 140 -11.10 -3.29 -1.81
CA GLU A 140 -12.33 -3.16 -1.01
C GLU A 140 -12.09 -3.32 0.51
N ARG A 141 -11.42 -4.37 0.95
CA ARG A 141 -11.19 -4.63 2.39
C ARG A 141 -10.24 -3.61 3.02
N SER A 142 -9.25 -3.14 2.27
CA SER A 142 -8.35 -2.09 2.75
C SER A 142 -9.09 -0.78 2.97
N SER A 143 -10.05 -0.40 2.10
CA SER A 143 -10.86 0.80 2.31
C SER A 143 -11.74 0.70 3.56
N ARG A 144 -12.43 -0.43 3.75
CA ARG A 144 -13.23 -0.68 4.96
C ARG A 144 -12.40 -0.74 6.24
N GLY A 145 -11.21 -1.36 6.15
CA GLY A 145 -10.24 -1.35 7.27
C GLY A 145 -9.75 0.05 7.60
N ALA A 146 -9.53 0.89 6.58
CA ALA A 146 -9.17 2.30 6.78
C ALA A 146 -10.29 3.08 7.47
N ASP A 147 -11.56 2.86 7.10
CA ASP A 147 -12.72 3.51 7.72
C ASP A 147 -12.92 3.07 9.17
N LEU A 148 -12.68 1.79 9.48
CA LEU A 148 -12.70 1.31 10.87
C LEU A 148 -11.59 1.99 11.70
N LEU A 149 -10.37 2.05 11.18
CA LEU A 149 -9.27 2.71 11.89
C LEU A 149 -9.51 4.21 12.03
N GLU A 150 -10.05 4.88 11.02
CA GLU A 150 -10.45 6.29 11.10
C GLU A 150 -11.44 6.52 12.26
N SER A 151 -12.47 5.68 12.39
CA SER A 151 -13.45 5.76 13.48
C SER A 151 -12.83 5.57 14.88
N LEU A 152 -11.66 4.95 14.95
CA LEU A 152 -10.87 4.76 16.17
C LEU A 152 -9.81 5.87 16.38
N GLY A 153 -9.83 6.92 15.55
CA GLY A 153 -8.99 8.11 15.69
C GLY A 153 -7.63 8.03 14.98
N TYR A 154 -7.45 7.10 14.04
CA TYR A 154 -6.28 7.09 13.16
C TYR A 154 -6.44 8.10 12.02
N THR A 155 -5.46 8.96 11.78
CA THR A 155 -5.64 10.11 10.89
C THR A 155 -4.96 9.97 9.53
N LYS A 156 -4.06 9.01 9.36
CA LYS A 156 -3.27 8.83 8.14
C LYS A 156 -3.29 7.36 7.68
N VAL A 157 -4.48 6.86 7.36
CA VAL A 157 -4.65 5.50 6.85
C VAL A 157 -4.82 5.54 5.33
N TYR A 158 -3.80 5.10 4.63
CA TYR A 158 -3.75 5.01 3.17
C TYR A 158 -4.13 3.61 2.72
N THR A 159 -4.70 3.49 1.52
CA THR A 159 -4.97 2.21 0.89
C THR A 159 -4.25 2.08 -0.44
N VAL A 160 -3.69 0.88 -0.71
CA VAL A 160 -3.17 0.55 -2.03
C VAL A 160 -4.36 0.21 -2.93
N LEU A 161 -4.63 1.08 -3.91
CA LEU A 161 -5.69 0.85 -4.89
C LEU A 161 -5.43 -0.43 -5.68
N ASN A 162 -6.52 -1.12 -6.03
CA ASN A 162 -6.47 -2.40 -6.76
C ASN A 162 -5.73 -3.53 -5.99
N GLY A 163 -5.16 -3.25 -4.84
CA GLY A 163 -4.58 -4.23 -3.95
C GLY A 163 -3.47 -5.11 -4.55
N PHE A 164 -3.42 -6.36 -4.11
CA PHE A 164 -2.37 -7.31 -4.46
C PHE A 164 -2.58 -7.99 -5.82
N GLU A 165 -3.81 -8.45 -6.12
CA GLU A 165 -4.14 -9.15 -7.36
C GLU A 165 -4.92 -8.31 -8.37
N GLY A 166 -5.48 -7.18 -7.95
CA GLY A 166 -6.20 -6.28 -8.84
C GLY A 166 -7.63 -6.70 -9.16
N GLU A 167 -8.15 -6.08 -10.19
CA GLU A 167 -9.51 -6.25 -10.69
C GLU A 167 -9.66 -7.49 -11.56
N LEU A 168 -10.90 -7.94 -11.70
CA LEU A 168 -11.26 -8.99 -12.65
C LEU A 168 -11.32 -8.41 -14.07
N SER A 169 -10.70 -9.09 -15.02
CA SER A 169 -10.92 -8.85 -16.45
C SER A 169 -12.30 -9.33 -16.87
N ALA A 170 -12.73 -8.96 -18.08
CA ALA A 170 -13.97 -9.46 -18.69
C ALA A 170 -14.04 -11.00 -18.80
N LYS A 171 -12.89 -11.68 -18.70
CA LYS A 171 -12.78 -13.15 -18.67
C LYS A 171 -12.79 -13.73 -17.26
N GLY A 172 -13.08 -12.93 -16.23
CA GLY A 172 -13.11 -13.37 -14.83
C GLY A 172 -11.73 -13.68 -14.23
N ARG A 173 -10.64 -13.15 -14.79
CA ARG A 173 -9.28 -13.37 -14.30
C ARG A 173 -8.70 -12.08 -13.71
N ARG A 174 -7.95 -12.18 -12.59
CA ARG A 174 -7.25 -11.06 -11.97
C ARG A 174 -5.90 -10.83 -12.65
N ASN A 175 -5.91 -10.12 -13.76
CA ASN A 175 -4.74 -9.84 -14.59
C ASN A 175 -4.79 -8.43 -15.23
N VAL A 176 -5.53 -7.52 -14.64
CA VAL A 176 -5.72 -6.15 -15.16
C VAL A 176 -4.71 -5.18 -14.54
N ASN A 177 -4.64 -5.15 -13.22
CA ASN A 177 -3.83 -4.23 -12.41
C ASN A 177 -3.51 -4.87 -11.05
N GLY A 178 -2.98 -4.09 -10.11
CA GLY A 178 -2.63 -4.55 -8.78
C GLY A 178 -1.15 -4.92 -8.65
N TRP A 179 -0.67 -5.11 -7.43
CA TRP A 179 0.75 -5.28 -7.09
C TRP A 179 1.46 -6.32 -7.96
N LYS A 180 0.90 -7.54 -8.03
CA LYS A 180 1.49 -8.64 -8.83
C LYS A 180 1.54 -8.32 -10.32
N ASN A 181 0.41 -7.83 -10.88
CA ASN A 181 0.28 -7.58 -12.31
C ASN A 181 1.07 -6.35 -12.75
N ASP A 182 1.32 -5.41 -11.85
CA ASP A 182 2.18 -4.24 -12.07
C ASP A 182 3.68 -4.59 -11.99
N GLY A 183 4.03 -5.86 -11.77
CA GLY A 183 5.42 -6.35 -11.75
C GLY A 183 6.20 -5.96 -10.50
N LEU A 184 5.53 -5.61 -9.41
CA LEU A 184 6.17 -5.27 -8.14
C LEU A 184 6.65 -6.53 -7.40
N PRO A 185 7.71 -6.43 -6.57
CA PRO A 185 8.27 -7.58 -5.87
C PRO A 185 7.28 -8.23 -4.90
N TRP A 186 7.20 -9.55 -4.95
CA TRP A 186 6.40 -10.37 -4.05
C TRP A 186 6.97 -11.78 -3.96
N SER A 187 6.62 -12.55 -2.92
CA SER A 187 7.11 -13.91 -2.70
C SER A 187 6.04 -14.83 -2.12
N TYR A 188 6.16 -16.13 -2.41
CA TYR A 188 5.47 -17.20 -1.69
C TYR A 188 6.16 -17.57 -0.37
N GLU A 189 7.42 -17.18 -0.18
CA GLU A 189 8.15 -17.40 1.06
C GLU A 189 7.67 -16.39 2.11
N LEU A 190 6.95 -16.90 3.12
CA LEU A 190 6.39 -16.08 4.18
C LEU A 190 7.34 -16.03 5.38
N ASP A 191 7.60 -14.82 5.89
CA ASP A 191 8.31 -14.64 7.16
C ASP A 191 7.34 -14.83 8.33
N ARG A 192 7.56 -15.87 9.15
CA ARG A 192 6.75 -16.17 10.33
C ARG A 192 6.56 -14.97 11.28
N LYS A 193 7.55 -14.07 11.38
CA LYS A 193 7.49 -12.88 12.25
C LYS A 193 6.47 -11.87 11.79
N LYS A 194 6.19 -11.86 10.49
CA LYS A 194 5.19 -10.98 9.87
C LYS A 194 3.77 -11.54 9.93
N MET A 195 3.63 -12.85 10.13
CA MET A 195 2.33 -13.49 10.15
C MET A 195 1.56 -13.18 11.45
N TYR A 196 0.23 -13.22 11.35
CA TYR A 196 -0.64 -13.21 12.51
C TYR A 196 -0.78 -14.61 13.10
N PHE A 197 -0.64 -14.70 14.41
CA PHE A 197 -0.96 -15.89 15.21
C PHE A 197 -1.84 -15.45 16.40
N PRO A 198 -2.95 -16.17 16.68
CA PRO A 198 -3.74 -15.97 17.89
C PRO A 198 -2.87 -16.12 19.14
N ARG A 199 -3.21 -15.40 20.21
CA ARG A 199 -2.55 -15.46 21.50
C ARG A 199 -3.39 -16.21 22.51
#